data_cd4f5b6bdb7c238a399704fc98ea8b7f
#
_entry.id   cd4f5b6bdb7c238a399704fc98ea8b7f
#
_cell.length_a   1.000
_cell.length_b   1.000
_cell.length_c   1.000
_cell.angle_alpha   90.00
_cell.angle_beta   90.00
_cell.angle_gamma   90.00
#
_symmetry.space_group_name_H-M   'P 1'
#
loop_
_entity.id
_entity.type
_entity.pdbx_description
1 polymer ?
#
loop_
_entity_poly.entity_id
_entity_poly.type
_entity_poly.pdbx_seq_one_letter_code
_entity_poly.pdbx_strand_id
1 'polypeptide(L)'
;MLVRPLIQEEQIQHQNLLTKIKILQQAGVCPTCKNLVTGDVYPPNDDRVFYEDELLICFLESFPRNPGHTIILMKPHFEDISQLPLGMGAKVFEIIHLTITSLKKIIPAEKVYLCTMCDGKRNHLHFQLIPRLTGDKIAG
;
A
#
# COMPACT_ATOMS: atom_id res chain seq x y z
N MET A 1 3.53 -13.08 11.25
CA MET A 1 3.65 -11.61 11.37
C MET A 1 2.68 -11.14 12.44
N LEU A 2 3.18 -10.38 13.38
CA LEU A 2 2.35 -9.81 14.42
C LEU A 2 1.63 -8.58 13.86
N VAL A 3 0.32 -8.61 13.83
CA VAL A 3 -0.48 -7.48 13.37
C VAL A 3 -0.92 -6.69 14.61
N ARG A 4 -0.65 -5.39 14.62
CA ARG A 4 -1.21 -4.53 15.67
C ARG A 4 -2.74 -4.57 15.56
N PRO A 5 -3.45 -4.92 16.64
CA PRO A 5 -4.91 -4.85 16.58
C PRO A 5 -5.35 -3.40 16.36
N LEU A 6 -6.34 -3.21 15.49
CA LEU A 6 -6.96 -1.91 15.30
C LEU A 6 -7.81 -1.58 16.54
N ILE A 7 -7.77 -0.32 16.95
CA ILE A 7 -8.73 0.16 17.96
C ILE A 7 -10.14 0.20 17.35
N GLN A 8 -11.16 0.25 18.19
CA GLN A 8 -12.56 0.17 17.74
C GLN A 8 -12.91 1.22 16.67
N GLU A 9 -12.46 2.46 16.84
CA GLU A 9 -12.69 3.53 15.88
C GLU A 9 -12.03 3.23 14.52
N GLU A 10 -10.77 2.77 14.53
CA GLU A 10 -10.07 2.35 13.31
C GLU A 10 -10.77 1.19 12.62
N GLN A 11 -11.31 0.25 13.39
CA GLN A 11 -12.07 -0.87 12.83
C GLN A 11 -13.33 -0.40 12.10
N ILE A 12 -14.07 0.56 12.66
CA ILE A 12 -15.25 1.14 12.05
C ILE A 12 -14.87 1.89 10.78
N GLN A 13 -13.83 2.73 10.82
CA GLN A 13 -13.36 3.48 9.68
C GLN A 13 -12.88 2.54 8.56
N HIS A 14 -12.13 1.50 8.91
CA HIS A 14 -11.67 0.50 7.95
C HIS A 14 -12.83 -0.24 7.30
N GLN A 15 -13.83 -0.66 8.09
CA GLN A 15 -15.01 -1.34 7.56
C GLN A 15 -15.83 -0.44 6.63
N ASN A 16 -15.98 0.83 6.97
CA ASN A 16 -16.66 1.81 6.11
C ASN A 16 -15.93 2.01 4.79
N LEU A 17 -14.59 2.07 4.83
CA LEU A 17 -13.76 2.16 3.64
C LEU A 17 -13.93 0.92 2.74
N LEU A 18 -13.88 -0.27 3.31
CA LEU A 18 -14.07 -1.53 2.56
C LEU A 18 -15.45 -1.58 1.89
N THR A 19 -16.49 -1.11 2.56
CA THR A 19 -17.83 -1.02 2.00
C THR A 19 -17.88 -0.06 0.82
N LYS A 20 -17.28 1.12 0.95
CA LYS A 20 -17.19 2.11 -0.12
C LYS A 20 -16.42 1.57 -1.34
N ILE A 21 -15.29 0.91 -1.11
CA ILE A 21 -14.50 0.27 -2.15
C ILE A 21 -15.33 -0.77 -2.90
N LYS A 22 -16.05 -1.61 -2.18
CA LYS A 22 -16.90 -2.65 -2.77
C LYS A 22 -17.98 -2.07 -3.67
N ILE A 23 -18.64 -1.00 -3.23
CA ILE A 23 -19.67 -0.31 -4.02
C ILE A 23 -19.07 0.22 -5.32
N LEU A 24 -17.93 0.89 -5.26
CA LEU A 24 -17.25 1.42 -6.45
C LEU A 24 -16.85 0.30 -7.42
N GLN A 25 -16.28 -0.78 -6.91
CA GLN A 25 -15.88 -1.94 -7.72
C GLN A 25 -17.08 -2.60 -8.40
N GLN A 26 -18.21 -2.72 -7.71
CA GLN A 26 -19.46 -3.24 -8.28
C GLN A 26 -20.01 -2.34 -9.39
N ALA A 27 -19.77 -1.04 -9.30
CA ALA A 27 -20.13 -0.08 -10.34
C ALA A 27 -19.09 -0.02 -11.49
N GLY A 28 -18.05 -0.86 -11.46
CA GLY A 28 -17.00 -0.89 -12.48
C GLY A 28 -15.97 0.25 -12.36
N VAL A 29 -15.91 0.91 -11.22
CA VAL A 29 -14.98 2.02 -10.95
C VAL A 29 -13.78 1.53 -10.15
N CYS A 30 -12.57 1.88 -10.61
CA CYS A 30 -11.37 1.66 -9.82
C CYS A 30 -11.31 2.70 -8.69
N PRO A 31 -11.35 2.26 -7.41
CA PRO A 31 -11.33 3.19 -6.29
C PRO A 31 -10.09 4.08 -6.25
N THR A 32 -8.93 3.52 -6.59
CA THR A 32 -7.66 4.24 -6.60
C THR A 32 -7.62 5.30 -7.71
N CYS A 33 -8.03 4.94 -8.93
CA CYS A 33 -8.11 5.91 -10.02
C CYS A 33 -9.05 7.07 -9.66
N LYS A 34 -10.19 6.75 -9.06
CA LYS A 34 -11.12 7.79 -8.58
C LYS A 34 -10.46 8.66 -7.54
N ASN A 35 -9.79 8.07 -6.56
CA ASN A 35 -9.12 8.82 -5.49
C ASN A 35 -8.00 9.72 -6.02
N LEU A 36 -7.25 9.28 -7.02
CA LEU A 36 -6.19 10.10 -7.63
C LEU A 36 -6.76 11.37 -8.29
N VAL A 37 -8.01 11.34 -8.73
CA VAL A 37 -8.70 12.49 -9.35
C VAL A 37 -9.42 13.33 -8.31
N THR A 38 -10.19 12.71 -7.41
CA THR A 38 -11.14 13.40 -6.52
C THR A 38 -10.64 13.56 -5.09
N GLY A 39 -9.74 12.68 -4.62
CA GLY A 39 -9.23 12.68 -3.26
C GLY A 39 -10.24 12.28 -2.18
N ASP A 40 -11.40 11.72 -2.56
CA ASP A 40 -12.53 11.51 -1.64
C ASP A 40 -12.83 10.03 -1.31
N VAL A 41 -11.98 9.09 -1.76
CA VAL A 41 -12.20 7.66 -1.52
C VAL A 41 -11.46 7.17 -0.29
N TYR A 42 -10.15 7.38 -0.26
CA TYR A 42 -9.30 6.95 0.86
C TYR A 42 -9.12 8.08 1.88
N PRO A 43 -8.74 7.75 3.14
CA PRO A 43 -8.35 8.76 4.10
C PRO A 43 -7.23 9.65 3.56
N PRO A 44 -7.20 10.94 3.88
CA PRO A 44 -6.10 11.82 3.49
C PRO A 44 -4.76 11.28 3.96
N ASN A 45 -3.74 11.35 3.11
CA ASN A 45 -2.40 10.82 3.39
C ASN A 45 -1.28 11.86 3.25
N ASP A 46 -1.62 13.15 3.19
CA ASP A 46 -0.67 14.23 2.93
C ASP A 46 0.49 14.26 3.94
N ASP A 47 0.21 13.93 5.18
CA ASP A 47 1.18 13.84 6.27
C ASP A 47 1.99 12.52 6.28
N ARG A 48 1.63 11.57 5.43
CA ARG A 48 2.25 10.24 5.37
C ARG A 48 2.99 9.96 4.07
N VAL A 49 2.85 10.82 3.06
CA VAL A 49 3.58 10.74 1.80
C VAL A 49 5.02 11.17 2.03
N PHE A 50 5.98 10.32 1.67
CA PHE A 50 7.41 10.64 1.80
C PHE A 50 8.15 10.68 0.47
N TYR A 51 7.55 10.20 -0.61
CA TYR A 51 8.08 10.28 -1.96
C TYR A 51 6.95 10.28 -2.98
N GLU A 52 7.06 11.12 -3.99
CA GLU A 52 6.13 11.17 -5.11
C GLU A 52 6.84 11.66 -6.36
N ASP A 53 6.53 11.05 -7.48
CA ASP A 53 6.93 11.52 -8.79
C ASP A 53 5.79 11.31 -9.81
N GLU A 54 6.10 11.41 -11.10
CA GLU A 54 5.10 11.25 -12.17
C GLU A 54 4.53 9.83 -12.25
N LEU A 55 5.29 8.83 -11.79
CA LEU A 55 4.96 7.42 -11.92
C LEU A 55 4.28 6.84 -10.68
N LEU A 56 4.72 7.21 -9.48
CA LEU A 56 4.29 6.55 -8.26
C LEU A 56 4.26 7.49 -7.04
N ILE A 57 3.54 7.05 -6.02
CA ILE A 57 3.45 7.70 -4.71
C ILE A 57 3.82 6.68 -3.65
N CYS A 58 4.69 7.06 -2.71
CA CYS A 58 5.05 6.25 -1.55
C CYS A 58 4.55 6.90 -0.28
N PHE A 59 3.82 6.15 0.52
CA PHE A 59 3.24 6.66 1.76
C PHE A 59 3.12 5.55 2.81
N LEU A 60 3.01 5.96 4.07
CA LEU A 60 2.73 5.04 5.16
C LEU A 60 1.25 4.65 5.16
N GLU A 61 0.99 3.36 5.37
CA GLU A 61 -0.38 2.81 5.38
C GLU A 61 -1.24 3.44 6.49
N SER A 62 -2.49 3.76 6.17
CA SER A 62 -3.47 4.32 7.13
C SER A 62 -3.81 3.34 8.25
N PHE A 63 -3.89 2.05 7.93
CA PHE A 63 -4.22 0.97 8.86
C PHE A 63 -3.07 -0.03 8.88
N PRO A 64 -1.93 0.34 9.50
CA PRO A 64 -0.70 -0.43 9.39
C PRO A 64 -0.80 -1.78 10.09
N ARG A 65 -0.27 -2.81 9.45
CA ARG A 65 -0.11 -4.13 10.07
C ARG A 65 1.05 -4.15 11.06
N ASN A 66 2.09 -3.37 10.77
CA ASN A 66 3.22 -3.14 11.67
C ASN A 66 3.75 -1.72 11.45
N PRO A 67 4.48 -1.15 12.43
CA PRO A 67 5.16 0.13 12.23
C PRO A 67 6.03 0.11 10.97
N GLY A 68 5.93 1.17 10.16
CA GLY A 68 6.65 1.26 8.90
C GLY A 68 5.99 0.59 7.72
N HIS A 69 4.77 0.04 7.87
CA HIS A 69 3.99 -0.48 6.76
C HIS A 69 3.82 0.59 5.69
N THR A 70 4.40 0.36 4.53
CA THR A 70 4.50 1.32 3.44
C THR A 70 3.74 0.83 2.23
N ILE A 71 3.11 1.76 1.53
CA ILE A 71 2.48 1.52 0.23
C ILE A 71 3.28 2.25 -0.85
N ILE A 72 3.57 1.54 -1.94
CA ILE A 72 4.08 2.10 -3.19
C ILE A 72 2.98 1.94 -4.21
N LEU A 73 2.33 3.05 -4.56
CA LEU A 73 1.17 3.07 -5.43
C LEU A 73 1.57 3.57 -6.81
N MET A 74 1.24 2.79 -7.84
CA MET A 74 1.41 3.24 -9.22
C MET A 74 0.34 4.30 -9.56
N LYS A 75 0.73 5.39 -10.21
CA LYS A 75 -0.23 6.39 -10.71
C LYS A 75 -1.00 5.89 -11.93
N PRO A 76 -0.34 5.34 -12.98
CA PRO A 76 -1.06 4.71 -14.07
C PRO A 76 -1.83 3.49 -13.59
N HIS A 77 -2.99 3.24 -14.19
CA HIS A 77 -3.78 2.05 -13.88
C HIS A 77 -3.18 0.83 -14.54
N PHE A 78 -2.69 -0.10 -13.74
CA PHE A 78 -2.35 -1.47 -14.13
C PHE A 78 -3.12 -2.43 -13.22
N GLU A 79 -3.60 -3.54 -13.77
CA GLU A 79 -4.31 -4.56 -12.98
C GLU A 79 -3.33 -5.36 -12.12
N ASP A 80 -2.18 -5.69 -12.67
CA ASP A 80 -1.10 -6.40 -11.98
C ASP A 80 0.26 -6.19 -12.66
N ILE A 81 1.27 -6.88 -12.18
CA ILE A 81 2.65 -6.78 -12.70
C ILE A 81 2.74 -7.15 -14.18
N SER A 82 1.89 -8.04 -14.68
CA SER A 82 1.93 -8.47 -16.08
C SER A 82 1.71 -7.33 -17.07
N GLN A 83 1.03 -6.28 -16.64
CA GLN A 83 0.77 -5.09 -17.46
C GLN A 83 1.82 -4.00 -17.30
N LEU A 84 2.70 -4.11 -16.31
CA LEU A 84 3.72 -3.10 -16.03
C LEU A 84 4.85 -3.19 -17.06
N PRO A 85 5.14 -2.11 -17.82
CA PRO A 85 6.29 -2.09 -18.72
C PRO A 85 7.61 -2.33 -17.97
N LEU A 86 8.51 -3.12 -18.55
CA LEU A 86 9.75 -3.52 -17.90
C LEU A 86 10.61 -2.32 -17.44
N GLY A 87 10.66 -1.25 -18.24
CA GLY A 87 11.40 -0.04 -17.86
C GLY A 87 10.82 0.65 -16.63
N MET A 88 9.50 0.66 -16.48
CA MET A 88 8.85 1.16 -15.26
C MET A 88 9.10 0.21 -14.08
N GLY A 89 9.12 -1.09 -14.32
CA GLY A 89 9.43 -2.10 -13.31
C GLY A 89 10.80 -1.91 -12.69
N ALA A 90 11.80 -1.56 -13.48
CA ALA A 90 13.16 -1.27 -12.99
C ALA A 90 13.16 -0.08 -12.01
N LYS A 91 12.44 0.98 -12.32
CA LYS A 91 12.30 2.15 -11.44
C LYS A 91 11.56 1.80 -10.14
N VAL A 92 10.48 1.04 -10.26
CA VAL A 92 9.73 0.57 -9.07
C VAL A 92 10.63 -0.27 -8.18
N PHE A 93 11.41 -1.19 -8.74
CA PHE A 93 12.35 -2.01 -7.97
C PHE A 93 13.40 -1.15 -7.24
N GLU A 94 13.94 -0.12 -7.88
CA GLU A 94 14.87 0.81 -7.26
C GLU A 94 14.24 1.50 -6.03
N ILE A 95 13.02 2.00 -6.16
CA ILE A 95 12.29 2.63 -5.05
C ILE A 95 11.99 1.64 -3.94
N ILE A 96 11.59 0.42 -4.27
CA ILE A 96 11.39 -0.66 -3.28
C ILE A 96 12.69 -0.92 -2.51
N HIS A 97 13.80 -1.08 -3.23
CA HIS A 97 15.10 -1.33 -2.62
C HIS A 97 15.52 -0.21 -1.65
N LEU A 98 15.43 1.03 -2.10
CA LEU A 98 15.76 2.20 -1.27
C LEU A 98 14.87 2.31 -0.04
N THR A 99 13.57 2.05 -0.20
CA THR A 99 12.61 2.11 0.90
C THR A 99 12.89 1.02 1.93
N ILE A 100 13.12 -0.22 1.50
CA ILE A 100 13.44 -1.33 2.41
C ILE A 100 14.74 -1.06 3.17
N THR A 101 15.77 -0.61 2.48
CA THR A 101 17.06 -0.32 3.14
C THR A 101 16.92 0.82 4.15
N SER A 102 16.12 1.84 3.84
CA SER A 102 15.81 2.94 4.76
C SER A 102 15.01 2.48 5.98
N LEU A 103 13.98 1.69 5.77
CA LEU A 103 13.17 1.13 6.86
C LEU A 103 14.04 0.33 7.85
N LYS A 104 14.94 -0.49 7.34
CA LYS A 104 15.83 -1.31 8.19
C LYS A 104 16.83 -0.49 8.98
N LYS A 105 17.09 0.76 8.59
CA LYS A 105 17.94 1.69 9.36
C LYS A 105 17.16 2.44 10.44
N ILE A 106 15.88 2.65 10.23
CA ILE A 106 15.04 3.51 11.09
C ILE A 106 14.35 2.70 12.18
N ILE A 107 13.93 1.48 11.85
CA ILE A 107 13.18 0.61 12.76
C ILE A 107 13.88 -0.75 12.90
N PRO A 108 13.69 -1.48 14.01
CA PRO A 108 14.32 -2.79 14.25
C PRO A 108 13.64 -3.89 13.42
N ALA A 109 13.62 -3.74 12.12
CA ALA A 109 13.06 -4.72 11.20
C ALA A 109 14.11 -5.76 10.81
N GLU A 110 13.82 -7.02 11.11
CA GLU A 110 14.67 -8.14 10.65
C GLU A 110 14.51 -8.37 9.17
N LYS A 111 13.28 -8.36 8.71
CA LYS A 111 12.88 -8.53 7.31
C LYS A 111 11.80 -7.52 6.95
N VAL A 112 11.67 -7.25 5.66
CA VAL A 112 10.54 -6.49 5.11
C VAL A 112 9.89 -7.35 4.04
N TYR A 113 8.62 -7.69 4.27
CA TYR A 113 7.85 -8.43 3.27
C TYR A 113 7.44 -7.50 2.15
N LEU A 114 7.65 -7.96 0.93
CA LEU A 114 7.14 -7.31 -0.28
C LEU A 114 5.94 -8.12 -0.78
N CYS A 115 4.79 -7.48 -0.87
CA CYS A 115 3.61 -8.11 -1.45
C CYS A 115 2.91 -7.17 -2.43
N THR A 116 2.28 -7.77 -3.43
CA THR A 116 1.32 -7.10 -4.29
C THR A 116 0.06 -7.95 -4.29
N MET A 117 -1.00 -7.45 -3.68
CA MET A 117 -2.27 -8.16 -3.58
C MET A 117 -3.21 -7.64 -4.64
N CYS A 118 -3.68 -8.54 -5.50
CA CYS A 118 -4.49 -8.22 -6.66
C CYS A 118 -5.88 -8.85 -6.52
N ASP A 119 -6.50 -8.61 -5.38
CA ASP A 119 -7.83 -9.14 -5.09
C ASP A 119 -8.92 -8.26 -5.71
N GLY A 120 -9.85 -8.86 -6.38
CA GLY A 120 -11.02 -8.17 -6.93
C GLY A 120 -10.90 -7.80 -8.40
N LYS A 121 -12.04 -7.44 -8.97
CA LYS A 121 -12.22 -7.23 -10.42
C LYS A 121 -11.58 -5.94 -10.96
N ARG A 122 -11.29 -4.99 -10.09
CA ARG A 122 -10.71 -3.70 -10.45
C ARG A 122 -9.54 -3.41 -9.54
N ASN A 123 -8.54 -4.26 -9.63
CA ASN A 123 -7.30 -4.02 -8.91
C ASN A 123 -6.55 -2.84 -9.52
N HIS A 124 -5.85 -2.10 -8.69
CA HIS A 124 -4.90 -1.07 -9.10
C HIS A 124 -3.55 -1.40 -8.50
N LEU A 125 -2.57 -1.63 -9.36
CA LEU A 125 -1.26 -2.13 -8.95
C LEU A 125 -0.63 -1.23 -7.89
N HIS A 126 -0.32 -1.84 -6.77
CA HIS A 126 0.42 -1.25 -5.66
C HIS A 126 1.26 -2.32 -4.99
N PHE A 127 2.29 -1.89 -4.30
CA PHE A 127 3.17 -2.77 -3.55
C PHE A 127 3.08 -2.42 -2.08
N GLN A 128 3.08 -3.44 -1.23
CA GLN A 128 3.10 -3.26 0.21
C GLN A 128 4.44 -3.74 0.76
N LEU A 129 5.05 -2.90 1.57
CA LEU A 129 6.25 -3.22 2.32
C LEU A 129 5.86 -3.33 3.79
N ILE A 130 5.92 -4.54 4.33
CA ILE A 130 5.46 -4.81 5.69
C ILE A 130 6.66 -5.28 6.52
N PRO A 131 7.17 -4.45 7.43
CA PRO A 131 8.27 -4.82 8.29
C PRO A 131 7.89 -5.94 9.27
N ARG A 132 8.78 -6.91 9.41
CA ARG A 132 8.75 -7.88 10.50
C ARG A 132 9.76 -7.43 11.54
N LEU A 133 9.26 -7.02 12.71
CA LEU A 133 10.10 -6.55 13.80
C LEU A 133 10.75 -7.73 14.54
N THR A 134 11.86 -7.43 15.21
CA THR A 134 12.52 -8.42 16.09
C THR A 134 11.52 -8.94 17.15
N GLY A 135 11.37 -10.25 17.23
CA GLY A 135 10.43 -10.91 18.14
C GLY A 135 9.04 -11.17 17.58
N ASP A 136 8.72 -10.68 16.39
CA ASP A 136 7.46 -11.01 15.71
C ASP A 136 7.41 -12.51 15.36
N LYS A 137 6.23 -13.09 15.48
CA LYS A 137 6.01 -14.46 15.01
C LYS A 137 6.06 -14.48 13.48
N ILE A 138 6.71 -15.50 12.95
CA ILE A 138 6.73 -15.74 11.52
C ILE A 138 5.31 -16.12 11.09
N ALA A 139 4.80 -15.42 10.06
CA ALA A 139 3.54 -15.80 9.45
C ALA A 139 3.72 -17.17 8.76
N GLY A 140 3.02 -18.14 9.25
CA GLY A 140 2.99 -19.48 8.67
C GLY A 140 1.97 -19.59 7.55
#